data_b97db5b58845db51835071ca6e840713
#
_entry.id   b97db5b58845db51835071ca6e840713
#
_cell.length_a   1.000
_cell.length_b   1.000
_cell.length_c   1.000
_cell.angle_alpha   90.00
_cell.angle_beta   90.00
_cell.angle_gamma   90.00
#
_symmetry.space_group_name_H-M   'P 1'
#
loop_
_entity.id
_entity.type
_entity.pdbx_description
1 polymer ?
#
loop_
_entity_poly.entity_id
_entity_poly.type
_entity_poly.pdbx_seq_one_letter_code
_entity_poly.pdbx_strand_id
1 'polypeptide(L)'
;MEAIMLLVYDQPGVMQRVMGEFTRKRINVETIVVGKCEMVERARICLSVEDREKATSVLEHLRALQEVIEADLVDPSRHESYAIMSGKEGICRVTGSVHEVDAVIKKTQPERYIQAMNAI
;
A
#
# COMPACT_ATOMS: atom_id res chain seq x y z
N MET A 1 7.68 0.36 -9.10
CA MET A 1 6.49 0.43 -8.23
C MET A 1 6.51 1.71 -7.41
N GLU A 2 5.42 2.42 -7.41
CA GLU A 2 5.31 3.70 -6.69
C GLU A 2 4.32 3.55 -5.55
N ALA A 3 4.60 4.21 -4.43
CA ALA A 3 3.71 4.20 -3.28
C ALA A 3 3.09 5.57 -3.05
N ILE A 4 1.81 5.56 -2.74
CA ILE A 4 1.05 6.75 -2.36
C ILE A 4 0.63 6.57 -0.91
N MET A 5 0.93 7.56 -0.08
CA MET A 5 0.51 7.58 1.32
C MET A 5 -0.63 8.56 1.48
N LEU A 6 -1.69 8.12 2.15
CA LEU A 6 -2.84 8.96 2.45
C LEU A 6 -3.04 9.04 3.96
N LEU A 7 -3.42 10.22 4.42
CA LEU A 7 -3.96 10.40 5.76
C LEU A 7 -5.43 10.74 5.56
N VAL A 8 -6.31 9.95 6.15
CA VAL A 8 -7.76 10.08 5.94
C VAL A 8 -8.51 10.10 7.26
N TYR A 9 -9.74 10.60 7.23
CA TYR A 9 -10.67 10.43 8.33
C TYR A 9 -11.09 8.97 8.39
N ASP A 10 -11.06 8.39 9.59
CA ASP A 10 -11.45 6.99 9.78
C ASP A 10 -12.97 6.89 9.91
N GLN A 11 -13.63 6.86 8.77
CA GLN A 11 -15.09 6.87 8.67
C GLN A 11 -15.55 5.80 7.68
N PRO A 12 -16.76 5.25 7.88
CA PRO A 12 -17.33 4.32 6.91
C PRO A 12 -17.40 4.93 5.51
N GLY A 13 -17.06 4.15 4.50
CA GLY A 13 -17.13 4.58 3.11
C GLY A 13 -15.90 5.26 2.55
N VAL A 14 -14.93 5.64 3.40
CA VAL A 14 -13.72 6.30 2.92
C VAL A 14 -12.94 5.42 1.96
N MET A 15 -12.77 4.15 2.30
CA MET A 15 -12.04 3.21 1.44
C MET A 15 -12.69 3.09 0.06
N GLN A 16 -14.01 3.05 0.01
CA GLN A 16 -14.73 2.96 -1.26
C GLN A 16 -14.49 4.19 -2.13
N ARG A 17 -14.46 5.36 -1.53
CA ARG A 17 -14.20 6.61 -2.25
C ARG A 17 -12.79 6.67 -2.79
N VAL A 18 -11.82 6.29 -1.96
CA VAL A 18 -10.42 6.24 -2.37
C VAL A 18 -10.25 5.26 -3.53
N MET A 19 -10.73 4.04 -3.36
CA MET A 19 -10.61 3.02 -4.41
C MET A 19 -11.38 3.39 -5.67
N GLY A 20 -12.47 4.14 -5.53
CA GLY A 20 -13.25 4.62 -6.66
C GLY A 20 -12.45 5.50 -7.61
N GLU A 21 -11.49 6.27 -7.10
CA GLU A 21 -10.64 7.10 -7.94
C GLU A 21 -9.70 6.26 -8.80
N PHE A 22 -9.17 5.18 -8.24
CA PHE A 22 -8.35 4.25 -9.00
C PHE A 22 -9.17 3.52 -10.06
N THR A 23 -10.37 3.08 -9.70
CA THR A 23 -11.28 2.40 -10.63
C THR A 23 -11.65 3.30 -11.80
N ARG A 24 -11.98 4.55 -11.52
CA ARG A 24 -12.36 5.51 -12.54
C ARG A 24 -11.26 5.74 -13.56
N LYS A 25 -10.02 5.75 -13.11
CA LYS A 25 -8.84 5.95 -13.97
C LYS A 25 -8.29 4.64 -14.52
N ARG A 26 -8.92 3.51 -14.19
CA ARG A 26 -8.48 2.18 -14.60
C ARG A 26 -7.04 1.88 -14.18
N ILE A 27 -6.70 2.29 -12.95
CA ILE A 27 -5.39 2.04 -12.37
C ILE A 27 -5.52 0.87 -11.40
N ASN A 28 -4.70 -0.16 -11.62
CA ASN A 28 -4.67 -1.31 -10.72
C ASN A 28 -3.83 -0.99 -9.49
N VAL A 29 -4.38 -1.29 -8.32
CA VAL A 29 -3.67 -1.17 -7.06
C VAL A 29 -2.96 -2.50 -6.79
N GLU A 30 -1.64 -2.48 -6.72
CA GLU A 30 -0.84 -3.69 -6.50
C GLU A 30 -0.93 -4.16 -5.05
N THR A 31 -0.75 -3.24 -4.10
CA THR A 31 -0.87 -3.53 -2.68
C THR A 31 -1.59 -2.40 -1.98
N ILE A 32 -2.23 -2.70 -0.85
CA ILE A 32 -2.86 -1.70 -0.01
C ILE A 32 -2.71 -2.11 1.44
N VAL A 33 -2.31 -1.15 2.27
CA VAL A 33 -2.23 -1.30 3.71
C VAL A 33 -3.03 -0.16 4.33
N VAL A 34 -3.93 -0.51 5.24
CA VAL A 34 -4.73 0.47 5.99
C VAL A 34 -4.47 0.22 7.46
N GLY A 35 -4.10 1.24 8.19
CA GLY A 35 -3.77 1.06 9.59
C GLY A 35 -4.09 2.27 10.44
N LYS A 36 -4.08 2.02 11.74
CA LYS A 36 -4.17 3.08 12.74
C LYS A 36 -2.90 3.90 12.71
N CYS A 37 -3.02 5.14 13.11
CA CYS A 37 -1.87 6.04 13.18
C CYS A 37 -1.85 6.76 14.52
N GLU A 38 -0.92 7.68 14.68
CA GLU A 38 -0.76 8.45 15.92
C GLU A 38 -1.93 9.41 16.22
N MET A 39 -2.78 9.66 15.22
CA MET A 39 -3.91 10.57 15.38
C MET A 39 -5.20 9.78 15.62
N VAL A 40 -5.99 10.24 16.60
CA VAL A 40 -7.29 9.65 16.91
C VAL A 40 -8.27 9.94 15.76
N GLU A 41 -9.08 8.95 15.41
CA GLU A 41 -10.11 9.06 14.37
C GLU A 41 -9.52 9.33 12.98
N ARG A 42 -8.25 8.97 12.78
CA ARG A 42 -7.56 9.05 11.50
C ARG A 42 -6.97 7.68 11.18
N ALA A 43 -6.73 7.47 9.92
CA ALA A 43 -6.05 6.26 9.45
C ALA A 43 -5.04 6.63 8.37
N ARG A 44 -3.98 5.84 8.25
CA ARG A 44 -3.07 5.93 7.13
C ARG A 44 -3.30 4.80 6.17
N ILE A 45 -3.24 5.14 4.89
CA ILE A 45 -3.38 4.18 3.82
C ILE A 45 -2.13 4.28 2.97
N CYS A 46 -1.48 3.14 2.72
CA CYS A 46 -0.39 3.05 1.77
C CYS A 46 -0.84 2.19 0.61
N LEU A 47 -0.82 2.77 -0.58
CA LEU A 47 -1.21 2.09 -1.82
C LEU A 47 0.00 2.04 -2.73
N SER A 48 0.18 0.93 -3.43
CA SER A 48 1.21 0.86 -4.46
C SER A 48 0.59 0.65 -5.82
N VAL A 49 1.17 1.30 -6.82
CA VAL A 49 0.76 1.20 -8.21
C VAL A 49 2.01 0.95 -9.07
N GLU A 50 1.79 0.53 -10.29
CA GLU A 50 2.87 0.07 -11.17
C GLU A 50 3.89 1.16 -11.50
N ASP A 51 3.44 2.32 -11.92
CA ASP A 51 4.35 3.35 -12.41
C ASP A 51 4.00 4.75 -11.89
N ARG A 52 4.99 5.64 -12.04
CA ARG A 52 4.90 7.00 -11.53
C ARG A 52 3.86 7.84 -12.26
N GLU A 53 3.67 7.62 -13.53
CA GLU A 53 2.69 8.37 -14.32
C GLU A 53 1.28 8.12 -13.80
N LYS A 54 0.93 6.86 -13.56
CA LYS A 54 -0.36 6.49 -12.99
C LYS A 54 -0.53 7.04 -11.59
N ALA A 55 0.51 6.95 -10.76
CA ALA A 55 0.47 7.49 -9.40
C ALA A 55 0.20 8.99 -9.42
N THR A 56 0.93 9.72 -10.24
CA THR A 56 0.76 11.18 -10.35
C THR A 56 -0.62 11.55 -10.86
N SER A 57 -1.15 10.79 -11.82
CA SER A 57 -2.44 11.10 -12.43
C SER A 57 -3.61 10.97 -11.45
N VAL A 58 -3.53 10.05 -10.48
CA VAL A 58 -4.60 9.86 -9.50
C VAL A 58 -4.46 10.76 -8.28
N LEU A 59 -3.25 11.24 -8.01
CA LEU A 59 -2.95 11.98 -6.78
C LEU A 59 -3.80 13.21 -6.58
N GLU A 60 -4.00 14.01 -7.63
CA GLU A 60 -4.81 15.22 -7.56
C GLU A 60 -6.28 14.90 -7.26
N HIS A 61 -6.78 13.81 -7.80
CA HIS A 61 -8.15 13.37 -7.54
C HIS A 61 -8.31 12.89 -6.09
N LEU A 62 -7.29 12.24 -5.54
CA LEU A 62 -7.32 11.84 -4.14
C LEU A 62 -7.31 13.05 -3.23
N ARG A 63 -6.49 14.06 -3.55
CA ARG A 63 -6.43 15.30 -2.77
C ARG A 63 -7.74 16.08 -2.78
N ALA A 64 -8.56 15.89 -3.81
CA ALA A 64 -9.83 16.58 -3.93
C ALA A 64 -10.95 15.95 -3.08
N LEU A 65 -10.75 14.74 -2.55
CA LEU A 65 -11.73 14.10 -1.70
C LEU A 65 -11.76 14.75 -0.33
N GLN A 66 -12.96 15.04 0.18
CA GLN A 66 -13.13 15.69 1.49
C GLN A 66 -12.57 14.84 2.63
N GLU A 67 -12.63 13.54 2.49
CA GLU A 67 -12.18 12.59 3.52
C GLU A 67 -10.67 12.43 3.56
N VAL A 68 -9.96 12.92 2.55
CA VAL A 68 -8.50 12.83 2.47
C VAL A 68 -7.88 14.11 3.02
N ILE A 69 -7.07 13.97 4.06
CA ILE A 69 -6.38 15.08 4.71
C ILE A 69 -5.07 15.38 4.00
N GLU A 70 -4.31 14.33 3.70
CA GLU A 70 -3.05 14.42 2.98
C GLU A 70 -2.93 13.28 1.98
N ALA A 71 -2.31 13.53 0.85
CA ALA A 71 -2.01 12.52 -0.16
C ALA A 71 -0.70 12.89 -0.85
N ASP A 72 0.29 12.00 -0.75
CA ASP A 72 1.62 12.26 -1.29
C ASP A 72 2.26 11.01 -1.85
N LEU A 73 3.14 11.20 -2.83
CA LEU A 73 4.04 10.14 -3.26
C LEU A 73 5.11 9.95 -2.19
N VAL A 74 5.47 8.70 -1.94
CA VAL A 74 6.47 8.36 -0.93
C VAL A 74 7.82 8.14 -1.62
N ASP A 75 8.87 8.69 -1.02
CA ASP A 75 10.23 8.45 -1.48
C ASP A 75 10.54 6.96 -1.44
N PRO A 76 11.09 6.37 -2.51
CA PRO A 76 11.44 4.95 -2.52
C PRO A 76 12.32 4.49 -1.36
N SER A 77 13.14 5.38 -0.79
CA SER A 77 13.97 5.05 0.37
C SER A 77 13.16 4.74 1.63
N ARG A 78 11.89 5.10 1.64
CA ARG A 78 10.99 4.86 2.77
C ARG A 78 10.05 3.70 2.57
N HIS A 79 10.21 2.96 1.48
CA HIS A 79 9.41 1.77 1.22
C HIS A 79 9.89 0.60 2.06
N GLU A 80 8.95 -0.10 2.67
CA GLU A 80 9.21 -1.30 3.43
C GLU A 80 8.24 -2.37 2.96
N SER A 81 8.74 -3.54 2.68
CA SER A 81 7.92 -4.67 2.28
C SER A 81 7.90 -5.71 3.37
N TYR A 82 6.83 -6.46 3.44
CA TYR A 82 6.76 -7.61 4.33
C TYR A 82 5.93 -8.71 3.69
N ALA A 83 6.17 -9.92 4.14
CA ALA A 83 5.38 -11.06 3.69
C ALA A 83 5.18 -12.05 4.84
N ILE A 84 4.05 -12.72 4.81
CA ILE A 84 3.78 -13.89 5.63
C ILE A 84 3.68 -15.05 4.66
N MET A 85 4.44 -16.11 4.93
CA MET A 85 4.53 -17.27 4.07
C MET A 85 4.17 -18.52 4.86
N SER A 86 3.55 -19.49 4.19
CA SER A 86 3.19 -20.77 4.77
C SER A 86 3.69 -21.88 3.87
N GLY A 87 4.31 -22.89 4.48
CA GLY A 87 4.84 -24.04 3.75
C GLY A 87 5.00 -25.22 4.69
N LYS A 88 5.78 -26.20 4.26
CA LYS A 88 5.98 -27.45 5.00
C LYS A 88 6.54 -27.24 6.40
N GLU A 89 7.34 -26.19 6.59
CA GLU A 89 7.99 -25.90 7.85
C GLU A 89 7.19 -24.95 8.75
N GLY A 90 5.94 -24.62 8.35
CA GLY A 90 5.08 -23.74 9.13
C GLY A 90 5.03 -22.34 8.58
N ILE A 91 4.78 -21.36 9.46
CA ILE A 91 4.58 -19.96 9.09
C ILE A 91 5.88 -19.20 9.30
N CYS A 92 6.26 -18.41 8.32
CA CYS A 92 7.45 -17.58 8.35
C CYS A 92 7.08 -16.13 7.98
N ARG A 93 7.76 -15.18 8.61
CA ARG A 93 7.57 -13.75 8.33
C ARG A 93 8.88 -13.15 7.87
N VAL A 94 8.80 -12.25 6.89
CA VAL A 94 9.99 -11.55 6.42
C VAL A 94 9.66 -10.09 6.18
N THR A 95 10.57 -9.20 6.55
CA THR A 95 10.49 -7.78 6.27
C THR A 95 11.80 -7.28 5.69
N GLY A 96 11.76 -6.19 4.98
CA GLY A 96 12.92 -5.57 4.38
C GLY A 96 12.53 -4.74 3.18
N SER A 97 13.50 -4.44 2.33
CA SER A 97 13.19 -3.77 1.08
C SER A 97 12.34 -4.69 0.20
N VAL A 98 11.66 -4.10 -0.77
CA VAL A 98 10.86 -4.87 -1.74
C VAL A 98 11.73 -5.94 -2.39
N HIS A 99 12.94 -5.56 -2.78
CA HIS A 99 13.90 -6.47 -3.42
C HIS A 99 14.30 -7.64 -2.53
N GLU A 100 14.59 -7.35 -1.25
CA GLU A 100 14.97 -8.38 -0.28
C GLU A 100 13.84 -9.38 -0.03
N VAL A 101 12.64 -8.87 0.16
CA VAL A 101 11.46 -9.71 0.42
C VAL A 101 11.14 -10.58 -0.82
N ASP A 102 11.20 -9.99 -2.01
CA ASP A 102 10.98 -10.74 -3.25
C ASP A 102 11.99 -11.88 -3.40
N ALA A 103 13.24 -11.62 -3.06
CA ALA A 103 14.30 -12.62 -3.14
C ALA A 103 14.03 -13.80 -2.19
N VAL A 104 13.56 -13.50 -0.97
CA VAL A 104 13.23 -14.54 0.02
C VAL A 104 12.06 -15.40 -0.45
N ILE A 105 11.01 -14.76 -0.97
CA ILE A 105 9.84 -15.48 -1.47
C ILE A 105 10.27 -16.42 -2.62
N LYS A 106 11.06 -15.91 -3.54
CA LYS A 106 11.54 -16.69 -4.69
C LYS A 106 12.40 -17.88 -4.25
N LYS A 107 13.25 -17.67 -3.28
CA LYS A 107 14.14 -18.73 -2.75
C LYS A 107 13.35 -19.79 -1.96
N THR A 108 12.39 -19.36 -1.16
CA THR A 108 11.64 -20.23 -0.25
C THR A 108 10.58 -21.04 -0.98
N GLN A 109 10.00 -20.51 -2.04
CA GLN A 109 8.91 -21.12 -2.80
C GLN A 109 7.80 -21.63 -1.87
N PRO A 110 7.18 -20.72 -1.09
CA PRO A 110 6.15 -21.14 -0.14
C PRO A 110 4.89 -21.65 -0.85
N GLU A 111 4.10 -22.45 -0.16
CA GLU A 111 2.84 -22.95 -0.68
C GLU A 111 1.82 -21.82 -0.80
N ARG A 112 1.82 -20.90 0.16
CA ARG A 112 0.96 -19.71 0.17
C ARG A 112 1.72 -18.54 0.75
N TYR A 113 1.45 -17.36 0.23
CA TYR A 113 1.99 -16.14 0.83
C TYR A 113 1.12 -14.94 0.52
N ILE A 114 1.28 -13.92 1.33
CA ILE A 114 0.77 -12.60 1.04
C ILE A 114 1.91 -11.60 1.29
N GLN A 115 2.07 -10.69 0.37
CA GLN A 115 3.10 -9.66 0.44
C GLN A 115 2.43 -8.30 0.32
N ALA A 116 2.88 -7.36 1.14
CA ALA A 116 2.39 -5.99 1.07
C ALA A 116 3.56 -5.02 1.21
N MET A 117 3.38 -3.82 0.68
CA MET A 117 4.35 -2.75 0.83
C MET A 117 3.77 -1.67 1.72
N ASN A 118 4.57 -1.19 2.66
CA ASN A 118 4.21 -0.08 3.51
C ASN A 118 5.23 1.04 3.33
N ALA A 119 4.80 2.26 3.63
CA ALA A 119 5.67 3.41 3.51
C ALA A 119 5.10 4.57 4.32
N ILE A 120 5.98 5.46 4.73
CA ILE A 120 5.54 6.59 5.53
C ILE A 120 6.37 7.84 5.18
#